data_ccdf8891b693358ea21d35a25ef58ab4
#
_entry.id   ccdf8891b693358ea21d35a25ef58ab4
#
_cell.length_a   1.000
_cell.length_b   1.000
_cell.length_c   1.000
_cell.angle_alpha   90.00
_cell.angle_beta   90.00
_cell.angle_gamma   90.00
#
_symmetry.space_group_name_H-M   'P 1'
#
loop_
_entity.id
_entity.type
_entity.pdbx_description
1 polymer ?
#
loop_
_entity_poly.entity_id
_entity_poly.type
_entity_poly.pdbx_seq_one_letter_code
_entity_poly.pdbx_strand_id
1 'polypeptide(L)'
;MSLPYIQVLIDGPLAGSFSYRCPADGPEPEGHWVTVPWGKGRRTGLALRRHDANTLPDGLKADSIKVLETVRTDLPAPPDGWLAFLRFVARYYHGSLADLAVGNLPKLLRTPPTGRSRKDGHARLATFTPSAAESISTPPTLNPDQQAVLDALCTSPGRPSVTSSSPAVLTSPGSSAFSAAADSTMRGAPTGPTGPTGPTIPIPTAPATPPHPSAPPSPWLLHGITGSGKTEVYLHWMAQRLDRDPQAQVLMMVPEIGLTPALQEQLRRRFPGQPIAVLHSEMTDAARASHWLAAASGRARIILGTRLAVLAPLPHLGAIIVDEEHDPSYKQQEGLRYSARDMAVARGRLARIPVLLGSATPSLESWHNAQLGRYRLLRLRHRARSQAALPKVKTVALRGAKTQEGLAEESLQAIRETLARGEQALLFLNRRGFAPVLG
;
A
#
# COMPACT_ATOMS: atom_id res chain seq x y z
N MET A 1 19.74 -22.89 28.36
CA MET A 1 18.77 -22.30 29.32
C MET A 1 17.80 -21.44 28.53
N SER A 2 16.50 -21.65 28.64
CA SER A 2 15.51 -20.80 27.95
C SER A 2 15.51 -19.41 28.57
N LEU A 3 15.50 -18.35 27.75
CA LEU A 3 15.43 -16.96 28.19
C LEU A 3 14.05 -16.70 28.83
N PRO A 4 13.99 -16.24 30.11
CA PRO A 4 12.74 -16.22 30.88
C PRO A 4 11.81 -15.06 30.52
N TYR A 5 12.29 -14.04 29.78
CA TYR A 5 11.53 -12.85 29.44
C TYR A 5 11.33 -12.72 27.94
N ILE A 6 10.29 -11.98 27.55
CA ILE A 6 9.98 -11.66 26.17
C ILE A 6 9.56 -10.19 26.04
N GLN A 7 10.02 -9.52 25.00
CA GLN A 7 9.57 -8.19 24.64
C GLN A 7 8.27 -8.26 23.88
N VAL A 8 7.28 -7.45 24.25
CA VAL A 8 5.96 -7.40 23.59
C VAL A 8 5.64 -5.98 23.19
N LEU A 9 5.30 -5.79 21.92
CA LEU A 9 4.72 -4.54 21.42
C LEU A 9 3.26 -4.47 21.81
N ILE A 10 2.85 -3.35 22.39
CA ILE A 10 1.48 -3.09 22.80
C ILE A 10 1.09 -1.69 22.29
N ASP A 11 -0.08 -1.60 21.66
CA ASP A 11 -0.65 -0.34 21.25
C ASP A 11 -1.05 0.51 22.49
N GLY A 12 -0.74 1.82 22.50
CA GLY A 12 -1.10 2.69 23.60
C GLY A 12 -0.26 3.97 23.69
N PRO A 13 -0.54 4.83 24.69
CA PRO A 13 0.12 6.13 24.82
C PRO A 13 1.60 6.05 25.16
N LEU A 14 2.07 4.90 25.63
CA LEU A 14 3.48 4.63 25.89
C LEU A 14 4.05 3.93 24.65
N ALA A 15 4.79 4.66 23.83
CA ALA A 15 5.51 4.09 22.69
C ALA A 15 6.62 3.16 23.18
N GLY A 16 6.63 1.89 22.73
CA GLY A 16 7.71 0.97 23.04
C GLY A 16 7.31 -0.49 23.14
N SER A 17 8.26 -1.30 23.58
CA SER A 17 8.05 -2.69 23.94
C SER A 17 8.16 -2.87 25.45
N PHE A 18 7.40 -3.81 25.98
CA PHE A 18 7.35 -4.11 27.40
C PHE A 18 7.83 -5.53 27.64
N SER A 19 8.57 -5.75 28.72
CA SER A 19 9.04 -7.07 29.11
C SER A 19 7.98 -7.81 29.91
N TYR A 20 7.75 -9.08 29.54
CA TYR A 20 6.89 -10.02 30.24
C TYR A 20 7.67 -11.30 30.54
N ARG A 21 7.30 -12.01 31.60
CA ARG A 21 7.82 -13.37 31.86
C ARG A 21 7.10 -14.34 30.93
N CYS A 22 7.87 -15.25 30.32
CA CYS A 22 7.28 -16.37 29.58
C CYS A 22 6.65 -17.37 30.54
N PRO A 23 5.46 -17.93 30.25
CA PRO A 23 4.95 -19.05 30.99
C PRO A 23 5.90 -20.25 30.85
N ALA A 24 5.93 -21.11 31.90
CA ALA A 24 6.77 -22.31 31.88
C ALA A 24 6.29 -23.32 30.81
N ASP A 25 4.98 -23.39 30.62
CA ASP A 25 4.34 -24.29 29.67
C ASP A 25 3.55 -23.53 28.63
N GLY A 26 3.45 -24.07 27.42
CA GLY A 26 2.65 -23.49 26.34
C GLY A 26 3.40 -23.33 25.03
N PRO A 27 2.72 -22.84 23.97
CA PRO A 27 3.35 -22.59 22.67
C PRO A 27 4.36 -21.45 22.74
N GLU A 28 5.38 -21.51 21.87
CA GLU A 28 6.41 -20.47 21.75
C GLU A 28 5.77 -19.11 21.41
N PRO A 29 5.96 -18.07 22.23
CA PRO A 29 5.34 -16.77 22.00
C PRO A 29 6.09 -15.90 20.98
N GLU A 30 7.39 -16.15 20.71
CA GLU A 30 8.19 -15.31 19.82
C GLU A 30 7.60 -15.26 18.40
N GLY A 31 7.45 -14.06 17.86
CA GLY A 31 6.84 -13.83 16.55
C GLY A 31 5.30 -13.95 16.49
N HIS A 32 4.65 -14.26 17.61
CA HIS A 32 3.22 -14.46 17.65
C HIS A 32 2.46 -13.33 18.36
N TRP A 33 1.17 -13.24 18.04
CA TRP A 33 0.25 -12.42 18.81
C TRP A 33 0.01 -13.05 20.18
N VAL A 34 -0.02 -12.23 21.21
CA VAL A 34 -0.12 -12.67 22.60
C VAL A 34 -1.15 -11.85 23.37
N THR A 35 -1.73 -12.47 24.40
CA THR A 35 -2.53 -11.75 25.39
C THR A 35 -1.66 -11.46 26.60
N VAL A 36 -1.64 -10.20 27.00
CA VAL A 36 -0.88 -9.73 28.15
C VAL A 36 -1.75 -8.96 29.14
N PRO A 37 -1.46 -9.05 30.44
CA PRO A 37 -2.11 -8.21 31.45
C PRO A 37 -1.64 -6.76 31.33
N TRP A 38 -2.60 -5.82 31.23
CA TRP A 38 -2.32 -4.39 31.08
C TRP A 38 -3.21 -3.57 32.04
N GLY A 39 -2.61 -2.92 33.01
CA GLY A 39 -3.35 -2.25 34.07
C GLY A 39 -4.26 -3.23 34.82
N LYS A 40 -5.57 -2.93 34.85
CA LYS A 40 -6.62 -3.81 35.40
C LYS A 40 -7.26 -4.72 34.34
N GLY A 41 -6.80 -4.65 33.08
CA GLY A 41 -7.39 -5.40 31.98
C GLY A 41 -6.36 -6.24 31.23
N ARG A 42 -6.70 -6.59 29.99
CA ARG A 42 -5.90 -7.39 29.07
C ARG A 42 -5.79 -6.70 27.74
N ARG A 43 -4.68 -6.90 27.04
CA ARG A 43 -4.48 -6.42 25.66
C ARG A 43 -3.86 -7.49 24.80
N THR A 44 -4.10 -7.37 23.49
CA THR A 44 -3.34 -8.12 22.48
C THR A 44 -2.06 -7.34 22.20
N GLY A 45 -0.94 -8.05 22.18
CA GLY A 45 0.36 -7.53 21.78
C GLY A 45 1.02 -8.44 20.75
N LEU A 46 2.14 -7.99 20.20
CA LEU A 46 3.01 -8.80 19.35
C LEU A 46 4.29 -9.12 20.09
N ALA A 47 4.56 -10.37 20.34
CA ALA A 47 5.79 -10.83 20.98
C ALA A 47 6.96 -10.74 19.98
N LEU A 48 8.07 -10.14 20.38
CA LEU A 48 9.22 -9.91 19.52
C LEU A 48 10.26 -11.01 19.73
N ARG A 49 11.13 -10.83 20.71
CA ARG A 49 12.24 -11.76 21.01
C ARG A 49 12.35 -12.03 22.49
N ARG A 50 12.85 -13.19 22.82
CA ARG A 50 13.23 -13.54 24.18
C ARG A 50 14.51 -12.82 24.62
N HIS A 51 14.64 -12.61 25.91
CA HIS A 51 15.84 -12.05 26.53
C HIS A 51 16.03 -12.55 27.96
N ASP A 52 17.20 -12.33 28.51
CA ASP A 52 17.54 -12.69 29.89
C ASP A 52 17.30 -11.52 30.86
N ALA A 53 17.57 -11.77 32.14
CA ALA A 53 17.44 -10.75 33.19
C ALA A 53 18.45 -9.60 33.05
N ASN A 54 19.61 -9.83 32.42
CA ASN A 54 20.67 -8.83 32.28
C ASN A 54 20.31 -7.77 31.25
N THR A 55 19.33 -8.02 30.41
CA THR A 55 18.83 -7.09 29.38
C THR A 55 17.56 -6.35 29.81
N LEU A 56 17.15 -6.48 31.06
CA LEU A 56 16.06 -5.70 31.63
C LEU A 56 16.48 -4.22 31.76
N PRO A 57 15.55 -3.29 31.53
CA PRO A 57 15.81 -1.87 31.78
C PRO A 57 16.25 -1.62 33.25
N ASP A 58 17.18 -0.68 33.44
CA ASP A 58 17.67 -0.30 34.78
C ASP A 58 16.50 0.09 35.70
N GLY A 59 16.56 -0.42 36.93
CA GLY A 59 15.54 -0.18 37.95
C GLY A 59 14.28 -1.07 37.88
N LEU A 60 14.14 -1.93 36.88
CA LEU A 60 13.03 -2.87 36.80
C LEU A 60 13.33 -4.14 37.59
N LYS A 61 12.57 -4.36 38.69
CA LYS A 61 12.74 -5.57 39.52
C LYS A 61 12.08 -6.77 38.83
N ALA A 62 12.80 -7.89 38.74
CA ALA A 62 12.35 -9.13 38.11
C ALA A 62 10.99 -9.60 38.63
N ASP A 63 10.73 -9.45 39.93
CA ASP A 63 9.47 -9.87 40.59
C ASP A 63 8.27 -8.99 40.21
N SER A 64 8.51 -7.76 39.73
CA SER A 64 7.43 -6.86 39.27
C SER A 64 6.95 -7.15 37.86
N ILE A 65 7.68 -7.98 37.09
CA ILE A 65 7.39 -8.30 35.71
C ILE A 65 6.22 -9.31 35.67
N LYS A 66 5.13 -8.91 35.02
CA LYS A 66 3.94 -9.75 34.86
C LYS A 66 4.21 -10.91 33.90
N VAL A 67 3.50 -12.01 34.11
CA VAL A 67 3.54 -13.16 33.21
C VAL A 67 2.66 -12.92 32.00
N LEU A 68 3.11 -13.31 30.81
CA LEU A 68 2.31 -13.39 29.61
C LEU A 68 1.19 -14.43 29.81
N GLU A 69 -0.05 -14.09 29.43
CA GLU A 69 -1.18 -14.99 29.70
C GLU A 69 -1.30 -16.14 28.70
N THR A 70 -1.37 -15.82 27.41
CA THR A 70 -1.56 -16.83 26.37
C THR A 70 -1.00 -16.36 25.02
N VAL A 71 -0.58 -17.30 24.18
CA VAL A 71 -0.37 -17.09 22.75
C VAL A 71 -1.71 -17.13 22.03
N ARG A 72 -1.95 -16.18 21.16
CA ARG A 72 -3.18 -16.03 20.36
C ARG A 72 -3.13 -16.92 19.11
N THR A 73 -3.39 -18.21 19.28
CA THR A 73 -3.43 -19.18 18.18
C THR A 73 -4.60 -18.97 17.20
N ASP A 74 -5.56 -18.15 17.59
CA ASP A 74 -6.68 -17.68 16.75
C ASP A 74 -6.29 -16.60 15.74
N LEU A 75 -5.11 -16.01 15.89
CA LEU A 75 -4.55 -15.03 14.95
C LEU A 75 -3.37 -15.65 14.21
N PRO A 76 -3.29 -15.47 12.87
CA PRO A 76 -2.13 -15.94 12.12
C PRO A 76 -0.88 -15.17 12.54
N ALA A 77 0.24 -15.89 12.68
CA ALA A 77 1.52 -15.27 12.96
C ALA A 77 1.91 -14.33 11.80
N PRO A 78 2.42 -13.12 12.09
CA PRO A 78 2.93 -12.25 11.05
C PRO A 78 4.10 -12.90 10.29
N PRO A 79 4.19 -12.70 8.97
CA PRO A 79 5.29 -13.24 8.18
C PRO A 79 6.62 -12.55 8.50
N ASP A 80 7.74 -13.27 8.40
CA ASP A 80 9.08 -12.80 8.82
C ASP A 80 9.48 -11.43 8.26
N GLY A 81 9.26 -11.18 6.98
CA GLY A 81 9.62 -9.90 6.34
C GLY A 81 8.75 -8.72 6.75
N TRP A 82 7.55 -8.98 7.30
CA TRP A 82 6.60 -7.92 7.63
C TRP A 82 7.07 -7.02 8.78
N LEU A 83 7.61 -7.60 9.84
CA LEU A 83 8.13 -6.83 10.97
C LEU A 83 9.35 -5.99 10.56
N ALA A 84 10.22 -6.52 9.70
CA ALA A 84 11.34 -5.77 9.12
C ALA A 84 10.86 -4.56 8.31
N PHE A 85 9.81 -4.73 7.50
CA PHE A 85 9.16 -3.65 6.79
C PHE A 85 8.59 -2.60 7.76
N LEU A 86 7.86 -2.99 8.79
CA LEU A 86 7.30 -2.05 9.77
C LEU A 86 8.39 -1.29 10.55
N ARG A 87 9.51 -1.95 10.89
CA ARG A 87 10.67 -1.28 11.50
C ARG A 87 11.27 -0.23 10.57
N PHE A 88 11.39 -0.53 9.29
CA PHE A 88 11.80 0.45 8.28
C PHE A 88 10.86 1.65 8.26
N VAL A 89 9.55 1.43 8.21
CA VAL A 89 8.53 2.49 8.20
C VAL A 89 8.57 3.33 9.49
N ALA A 90 8.62 2.68 10.66
CA ALA A 90 8.71 3.35 11.94
C ALA A 90 9.94 4.28 12.01
N ARG A 91 11.08 3.78 11.54
CA ARG A 91 12.34 4.55 11.51
C ARG A 91 12.28 5.71 10.52
N TYR A 92 11.77 5.47 9.31
CA TYR A 92 11.74 6.46 8.24
C TYR A 92 10.76 7.62 8.52
N TYR A 93 9.60 7.30 9.10
CA TYR A 93 8.57 8.30 9.43
C TYR A 93 8.58 8.72 10.90
N HIS A 94 9.59 8.32 11.69
CA HIS A 94 9.71 8.62 13.11
C HIS A 94 8.48 8.24 13.93
N GLY A 95 7.91 7.08 13.63
CA GLY A 95 6.68 6.58 14.27
C GLY A 95 6.92 5.43 15.23
N SER A 96 5.88 5.07 15.96
CA SER A 96 5.88 3.93 16.87
C SER A 96 5.73 2.62 16.10
N LEU A 97 6.62 1.66 16.34
CA LEU A 97 6.47 0.31 15.79
C LEU A 97 5.23 -0.41 16.35
N ALA A 98 4.86 -0.12 17.61
CA ALA A 98 3.67 -0.69 18.23
C ALA A 98 2.39 -0.20 17.54
N ASP A 99 2.31 1.08 17.21
CA ASP A 99 1.16 1.66 16.50
C ASP A 99 1.04 1.08 15.07
N LEU A 100 2.17 0.86 14.40
CA LEU A 100 2.19 0.25 13.08
C LEU A 100 1.82 -1.23 13.11
N ALA A 101 2.30 -2.00 14.07
CA ALA A 101 2.05 -3.43 14.17
C ALA A 101 0.67 -3.72 14.80
N VAL A 102 0.50 -3.32 16.07
CA VAL A 102 -0.72 -3.62 16.84
C VAL A 102 -1.86 -2.68 16.46
N GLY A 103 -1.55 -1.40 16.18
CA GLY A 103 -2.51 -0.41 15.72
C GLY A 103 -3.17 -0.75 14.38
N ASN A 104 -2.48 -1.52 13.53
CA ASN A 104 -3.05 -2.01 12.26
C ASN A 104 -3.96 -3.26 12.43
N LEU A 105 -3.90 -3.93 13.56
CA LEU A 105 -4.82 -5.02 13.87
C LEU A 105 -6.26 -4.46 13.99
N PRO A 106 -7.26 -5.04 13.34
CA PRO A 106 -8.64 -4.61 13.48
C PRO A 106 -9.08 -4.52 14.94
N LYS A 107 -9.84 -3.48 15.30
CA LYS A 107 -10.25 -3.20 16.68
C LYS A 107 -10.83 -4.41 17.39
N LEU A 108 -11.67 -5.18 16.70
CA LEU A 108 -12.27 -6.39 17.23
C LEU A 108 -11.23 -7.47 17.63
N LEU A 109 -10.09 -7.53 16.94
CA LEU A 109 -9.02 -8.49 17.19
C LEU A 109 -8.01 -8.01 18.24
N ARG A 110 -7.96 -6.70 18.53
CA ARG A 110 -7.11 -6.14 19.59
C ARG A 110 -7.59 -6.51 20.99
N THR A 111 -8.89 -6.72 21.14
CA THR A 111 -9.46 -7.15 22.43
C THR A 111 -9.33 -8.66 22.56
N PRO A 112 -8.64 -9.18 23.60
CA PRO A 112 -8.56 -10.61 23.82
C PRO A 112 -9.95 -11.21 24.06
N PRO A 113 -10.25 -12.43 23.55
CA PRO A 113 -11.54 -13.06 23.74
C PRO A 113 -11.75 -13.40 25.24
N THR A 114 -12.92 -13.03 25.76
CA THR A 114 -13.37 -13.46 27.09
C THR A 114 -14.04 -14.83 26.97
N GLY A 115 -13.86 -15.70 27.97
CA GLY A 115 -14.24 -17.12 27.91
C GLY A 115 -15.67 -17.46 27.48
N ARG A 116 -16.62 -16.52 27.56
CA ARG A 116 -18.00 -16.69 27.07
C ARG A 116 -18.17 -16.35 25.56
N SER A 117 -17.27 -15.59 24.98
CA SER A 117 -17.35 -15.15 23.57
C SER A 117 -16.64 -16.06 22.56
N ARG A 118 -15.98 -17.16 23.04
CA ARG A 118 -15.19 -18.04 22.16
C ARG A 118 -16.02 -18.75 21.08
N LYS A 119 -17.29 -19.07 21.36
CA LYS A 119 -18.16 -19.78 20.40
C LYS A 119 -18.86 -18.85 19.42
N ASP A 120 -19.21 -17.62 19.80
CA ASP A 120 -20.06 -16.74 18.96
C ASP A 120 -19.26 -15.73 18.13
N GLY A 121 -18.12 -15.23 18.64
CA GLY A 121 -17.29 -14.25 17.92
C GLY A 121 -16.53 -14.86 16.75
N HIS A 122 -15.94 -16.05 16.93
CA HIS A 122 -15.18 -16.72 15.86
C HIS A 122 -16.06 -17.44 14.84
N ALA A 123 -17.23 -17.95 15.24
CA ALA A 123 -18.19 -18.53 14.31
C ALA A 123 -18.71 -17.49 13.30
N ARG A 124 -18.87 -16.22 13.71
CA ARG A 124 -19.23 -15.11 12.81
C ARG A 124 -18.09 -14.64 11.90
N LEU A 125 -16.84 -14.85 12.31
CA LEU A 125 -15.65 -14.52 11.50
C LEU A 125 -15.28 -15.65 10.51
N ALA A 126 -15.81 -16.87 10.71
CA ALA A 126 -15.49 -18.04 9.90
C ALA A 126 -16.11 -18.04 8.50
N THR A 127 -17.09 -17.18 8.22
CA THR A 127 -17.79 -17.13 6.94
C THR A 127 -17.20 -16.10 5.98
N PHE A 128 -15.88 -16.14 5.76
CA PHE A 128 -15.33 -15.59 4.54
C PHE A 128 -15.61 -16.59 3.41
N THR A 129 -16.80 -16.51 2.85
CA THR A 129 -17.21 -17.34 1.72
C THR A 129 -16.72 -16.66 0.43
N PRO A 130 -15.94 -17.34 -0.42
CA PRO A 130 -15.74 -16.85 -1.78
C PRO A 130 -17.12 -16.68 -2.41
N SER A 131 -17.41 -15.51 -2.95
CA SER A 131 -18.65 -15.30 -3.71
C SER A 131 -18.67 -16.33 -4.84
N ALA A 132 -19.73 -17.13 -4.91
CA ALA A 132 -19.99 -17.98 -6.07
C ALA A 132 -20.15 -17.06 -7.27
N ALA A 133 -19.15 -17.02 -8.15
CA ALA A 133 -19.18 -16.19 -9.32
C ALA A 133 -19.97 -16.90 -10.42
N GLU A 134 -20.99 -16.24 -10.89
CA GLU A 134 -21.64 -16.58 -12.17
C GLU A 134 -20.60 -16.46 -13.29
N SER A 135 -20.62 -17.47 -14.17
CA SER A 135 -19.93 -17.64 -15.45
C SER A 135 -18.79 -16.68 -15.83
N ILE A 136 -17.66 -17.28 -16.12
CA ILE A 136 -16.45 -16.70 -16.69
C ILE A 136 -16.78 -15.95 -17.99
N SER A 137 -16.72 -14.62 -17.96
CA SER A 137 -16.62 -13.87 -19.21
C SER A 137 -15.16 -14.00 -19.70
N THR A 138 -15.00 -14.41 -20.97
CA THR A 138 -13.68 -14.44 -21.61
C THR A 138 -12.99 -13.11 -21.41
N PRO A 139 -11.71 -13.09 -20.95
CA PRO A 139 -10.98 -11.85 -20.78
C PRO A 139 -10.95 -11.03 -22.06
N PRO A 140 -11.13 -9.70 -21.99
CA PRO A 140 -10.95 -8.85 -23.15
C PRO A 140 -9.58 -9.04 -23.80
N THR A 141 -9.54 -9.08 -25.13
CA THR A 141 -8.29 -9.15 -25.88
C THR A 141 -7.51 -7.85 -25.68
N LEU A 142 -6.24 -7.97 -25.31
CA LEU A 142 -5.35 -6.83 -25.19
C LEU A 142 -5.00 -6.26 -26.56
N ASN A 143 -4.93 -4.93 -26.64
CA ASN A 143 -4.35 -4.29 -27.82
C ASN A 143 -2.81 -4.41 -27.81
N PRO A 144 -2.11 -4.12 -28.94
CA PRO A 144 -0.66 -4.30 -29.04
C PRO A 144 0.14 -3.55 -27.96
N ASP A 145 -0.24 -2.32 -27.60
CA ASP A 145 0.43 -1.56 -26.53
C ASP A 145 0.28 -2.26 -25.16
N GLN A 146 -0.91 -2.74 -24.86
CA GLN A 146 -1.20 -3.45 -23.61
C GLN A 146 -0.46 -4.78 -23.55
N GLN A 147 -0.40 -5.51 -24.67
CA GLN A 147 0.33 -6.77 -24.76
C GLN A 147 1.83 -6.55 -24.54
N ALA A 148 2.43 -5.57 -25.19
CA ALA A 148 3.84 -5.23 -25.02
C ALA A 148 4.19 -4.87 -23.57
N VAL A 149 3.29 -4.12 -22.90
CA VAL A 149 3.44 -3.81 -21.47
C VAL A 149 3.36 -5.07 -20.62
N LEU A 150 2.40 -5.96 -20.89
CA LEU A 150 2.25 -7.21 -20.16
C LEU A 150 3.49 -8.11 -20.33
N ASP A 151 4.00 -8.23 -21.54
CA ASP A 151 5.21 -9.01 -21.85
C ASP A 151 6.44 -8.48 -21.09
N ALA A 152 6.60 -7.15 -21.04
CA ALA A 152 7.66 -6.51 -20.26
C ALA A 152 7.55 -6.78 -18.76
N LEU A 153 6.34 -6.78 -18.20
CA LEU A 153 6.09 -7.11 -16.80
C LEU A 153 6.37 -8.58 -16.49
N CYS A 154 6.18 -9.48 -17.46
CA CYS A 154 6.32 -10.92 -17.30
C CYS A 154 7.75 -11.42 -17.43
N THR A 155 8.59 -10.71 -18.20
CA THR A 155 10.02 -11.04 -18.36
C THR A 155 10.87 -10.66 -17.15
N SER A 156 10.33 -9.90 -16.21
CA SER A 156 11.04 -9.58 -14.95
C SER A 156 11.15 -10.80 -14.05
N PRO A 157 12.35 -11.11 -13.51
CA PRO A 157 12.56 -12.27 -12.65
C PRO A 157 11.67 -12.16 -11.41
N GLY A 158 10.75 -13.11 -11.28
CA GLY A 158 9.98 -13.32 -10.06
C GLY A 158 10.88 -13.87 -8.94
N ARG A 159 10.35 -13.87 -7.71
CA ARG A 159 10.98 -14.54 -6.57
C ARG A 159 11.34 -15.99 -6.98
N PRO A 160 12.58 -16.46 -6.77
CA PRO A 160 12.87 -17.87 -6.96
C PRO A 160 11.96 -18.68 -6.03
N SER A 161 11.38 -19.76 -6.55
CA SER A 161 10.58 -20.69 -5.77
C SER A 161 11.41 -21.16 -4.58
N VAL A 162 10.91 -20.94 -3.37
CA VAL A 162 11.54 -21.40 -2.14
C VAL A 162 11.27 -22.91 -2.05
N THR A 163 12.17 -23.71 -2.63
CA THR A 163 12.34 -25.08 -2.17
C THR A 163 12.99 -25.00 -0.78
N SER A 164 12.37 -25.64 0.18
CA SER A 164 12.76 -25.69 1.59
C SER A 164 14.25 -26.04 1.75
N SER A 165 15.06 -25.05 2.15
CA SER A 165 16.39 -25.30 2.71
C SER A 165 16.77 -24.15 3.62
N SER A 166 16.97 -24.49 4.89
CA SER A 166 17.65 -23.84 6.02
C SER A 166 17.85 -22.32 6.05
N PRO A 167 17.65 -21.68 7.21
CA PRO A 167 17.83 -20.23 7.35
C PRO A 167 19.28 -19.84 7.25
N ALA A 168 19.63 -19.08 6.22
CA ALA A 168 20.90 -18.38 6.16
C ALA A 168 20.89 -17.20 7.12
N VAL A 169 21.81 -17.21 8.06
CA VAL A 169 22.12 -16.13 9.00
C VAL A 169 22.47 -14.87 8.19
N LEU A 170 21.61 -13.87 8.24
CA LEU A 170 21.87 -12.55 7.68
C LEU A 170 22.81 -11.78 8.63
N THR A 171 24.09 -11.80 8.33
CA THR A 171 25.06 -10.83 8.85
C THR A 171 24.76 -9.46 8.24
N SER A 172 24.65 -8.46 9.09
CA SER A 172 24.40 -7.06 8.73
C SER A 172 25.51 -6.53 7.82
N PRO A 173 25.21 -5.94 6.64
CA PRO A 173 26.20 -5.12 5.96
C PRO A 173 26.25 -3.76 6.63
N GLY A 174 27.50 -3.31 6.86
CA GLY A 174 27.82 -2.08 7.55
C GLY A 174 27.15 -0.82 6.97
N SER A 175 26.93 0.11 7.88
CA SER A 175 26.43 1.45 7.63
C SER A 175 27.46 2.28 6.84
N SER A 176 27.34 2.33 5.53
CA SER A 176 28.01 3.35 4.73
C SER A 176 27.36 3.43 3.34
N ALA A 177 26.35 4.25 3.16
CA ALA A 177 25.93 4.88 1.91
C ALA A 177 24.57 5.60 2.03
N PHE A 178 24.39 6.46 3.01
CA PHE A 178 23.38 7.53 2.98
C PHE A 178 23.93 8.73 3.76
N SER A 179 24.99 9.34 3.22
CA SER A 179 25.43 10.68 3.61
C SER A 179 25.70 11.46 2.33
N ALA A 180 25.26 12.69 2.33
CA ALA A 180 25.31 13.74 1.32
C ALA A 180 23.96 13.88 0.56
N ALA A 181 23.29 15.00 0.63
CA ALA A 181 23.68 16.36 0.76
C ALA A 181 22.56 17.20 1.39
N ALA A 182 22.86 17.83 2.48
CA ALA A 182 22.21 19.08 2.86
C ALA A 182 23.38 20.03 3.18
N ASP A 183 23.73 20.86 2.23
CA ASP A 183 24.49 22.05 2.55
C ASP A 183 23.81 23.26 1.89
N SER A 184 23.39 24.13 2.77
CA SER A 184 22.72 25.38 2.53
C SER A 184 23.75 26.49 2.40
N THR A 185 23.77 27.22 1.29
CA THR A 185 24.20 28.63 1.34
C THR A 185 23.33 29.48 0.42
N MET A 186 22.42 30.17 1.04
CA MET A 186 21.78 31.37 0.49
C MET A 186 22.83 32.47 0.33
N ARG A 187 22.96 33.04 -0.86
CA ARG A 187 23.29 34.45 -1.05
C ARG A 187 22.93 34.93 -2.45
N GLY A 188 22.14 36.00 -2.51
CA GLY A 188 22.26 37.11 -3.47
C GLY A 188 21.53 36.97 -4.79
N ALA A 189 20.35 37.59 -4.90
CA ALA A 189 19.81 38.01 -6.17
C ALA A 189 20.60 39.22 -6.73
N PRO A 190 20.71 39.36 -8.06
CA PRO A 190 20.30 40.61 -8.68
C PRO A 190 19.43 40.40 -9.97
N THR A 191 18.67 41.44 -10.24
CA THR A 191 17.72 41.74 -11.31
C THR A 191 18.28 41.72 -12.73
N GLY A 192 17.50 41.06 -13.68
CA GLY A 192 17.31 41.25 -15.13
C GLY A 192 18.47 41.58 -16.06
N PRO A 193 18.33 41.52 -17.40
CA PRO A 193 17.16 41.44 -18.27
C PRO A 193 17.24 40.39 -19.44
N THR A 194 16.09 40.18 -20.11
CA THR A 194 15.81 39.73 -21.50
C THR A 194 16.79 38.83 -22.27
N GLY A 195 16.31 37.65 -22.62
CA GLY A 195 16.54 36.67 -23.71
C GLY A 195 17.78 36.67 -24.56
N PRO A 196 18.19 35.52 -25.06
CA PRO A 196 17.56 34.84 -26.19
C PRO A 196 17.55 33.29 -26.04
N THR A 197 16.82 32.66 -26.95
CA THR A 197 16.75 31.20 -27.21
C THR A 197 18.08 30.47 -26.99
N GLY A 198 18.16 29.71 -25.89
CA GLY A 198 19.28 28.84 -25.61
C GLY A 198 19.11 27.45 -26.25
N PRO A 199 20.20 26.76 -26.59
CA PRO A 199 20.19 25.50 -27.30
C PRO A 199 19.63 24.39 -26.41
N THR A 200 18.83 23.53 -27.01
CA THR A 200 18.32 22.26 -26.39
C THR A 200 19.53 21.42 -25.99
N ILE A 201 19.77 21.30 -24.68
CA ILE A 201 20.80 20.42 -24.14
C ILE A 201 20.27 18.99 -24.31
N PRO A 202 20.98 18.06 -25.03
CA PRO A 202 20.61 16.67 -25.06
C PRO A 202 20.79 16.07 -23.65
N ILE A 203 19.73 15.51 -23.10
CA ILE A 203 19.80 14.75 -21.84
C ILE A 203 20.65 13.51 -22.14
N PRO A 204 21.77 13.27 -21.41
CA PRO A 204 22.56 12.07 -21.59
C PRO A 204 21.70 10.85 -21.23
N THR A 205 21.37 10.00 -22.19
CA THR A 205 20.90 8.65 -21.95
C THR A 205 22.08 7.86 -21.39
N ALA A 206 22.16 7.76 -20.06
CA ALA A 206 23.08 6.83 -19.44
C ALA A 206 22.75 5.40 -19.91
N PRO A 207 23.74 4.62 -20.37
CA PRO A 207 23.51 3.24 -20.76
C PRO A 207 22.93 2.49 -19.55
N ALA A 208 21.80 1.81 -19.76
CA ALA A 208 21.18 0.97 -18.75
C ALA A 208 22.15 -0.19 -18.42
N THR A 209 22.84 -0.08 -17.29
CA THR A 209 23.64 -1.19 -16.77
C THR A 209 22.68 -2.35 -16.50
N PRO A 210 22.93 -3.57 -17.02
CA PRO A 210 22.08 -4.71 -16.74
C PRO A 210 22.02 -4.94 -15.23
N PRO A 211 20.84 -5.19 -14.64
CA PRO A 211 20.69 -5.33 -13.21
C PRO A 211 21.50 -6.55 -12.72
N HIS A 212 22.30 -6.35 -11.69
CA HIS A 212 22.99 -7.43 -11.01
C HIS A 212 21.99 -8.50 -10.54
N PRO A 213 22.18 -9.79 -10.75
CA PRO A 213 21.20 -10.85 -10.46
C PRO A 213 20.73 -10.90 -8.97
N SER A 214 21.44 -10.21 -8.08
CA SER A 214 21.08 -10.07 -6.65
C SER A 214 20.32 -8.79 -6.30
N ALA A 215 20.14 -7.87 -7.25
CA ALA A 215 19.43 -6.60 -6.97
C ALA A 215 17.91 -6.82 -6.86
N PRO A 216 17.22 -6.12 -5.93
CA PRO A 216 15.77 -6.18 -5.87
C PRO A 216 15.15 -5.61 -7.16
N PRO A 217 13.98 -6.12 -7.60
CA PRO A 217 13.35 -5.65 -8.83
C PRO A 217 13.03 -4.16 -8.72
N SER A 218 13.39 -3.40 -9.77
CA SER A 218 13.03 -1.99 -9.87
C SER A 218 11.51 -1.86 -10.04
N PRO A 219 10.86 -0.89 -9.39
CA PRO A 219 9.45 -0.62 -9.61
C PRO A 219 9.16 -0.25 -11.06
N TRP A 220 7.95 -0.54 -11.50
CA TRP A 220 7.43 -0.14 -12.80
C TRP A 220 6.53 1.09 -12.64
N LEU A 221 6.65 2.05 -13.53
CA LEU A 221 5.71 3.15 -13.70
C LEU A 221 4.96 2.97 -15.02
N LEU A 222 3.67 2.62 -14.94
CA LEU A 222 2.78 2.52 -16.09
C LEU A 222 2.08 3.87 -16.31
N HIS A 223 2.58 4.62 -17.26
CA HIS A 223 1.96 5.86 -17.72
C HIS A 223 1.01 5.56 -18.88
N GLY A 224 -0.27 5.73 -18.66
CA GLY A 224 -1.28 5.51 -19.69
C GLY A 224 -2.38 6.55 -19.59
N ILE A 225 -2.73 7.19 -20.72
CA ILE A 225 -3.80 8.17 -20.77
C ILE A 225 -5.13 7.61 -20.25
N THR A 226 -6.04 8.46 -19.83
CA THR A 226 -7.37 8.04 -19.37
C THR A 226 -8.08 7.22 -20.45
N GLY A 227 -8.59 6.05 -20.08
CA GLY A 227 -9.21 5.12 -21.03
C GLY A 227 -8.23 4.29 -21.86
N SER A 228 -6.94 4.29 -21.54
CA SER A 228 -5.95 3.40 -22.19
C SER A 228 -6.05 1.93 -21.77
N GLY A 229 -6.87 1.63 -20.75
CA GLY A 229 -7.07 0.27 -20.26
C GLY A 229 -5.97 -0.20 -19.31
N LYS A 230 -5.40 0.69 -18.49
CA LYS A 230 -4.45 0.33 -17.41
C LYS A 230 -4.97 -0.80 -16.54
N THR A 231 -6.24 -0.70 -16.13
CA THR A 231 -6.89 -1.72 -15.28
C THR A 231 -6.86 -3.10 -15.91
N GLU A 232 -7.08 -3.21 -17.22
CA GLU A 232 -7.05 -4.50 -17.91
C GLU A 232 -5.63 -5.10 -17.91
N VAL A 233 -4.59 -4.28 -18.05
CA VAL A 233 -3.20 -4.72 -17.89
C VAL A 233 -2.96 -5.25 -16.47
N TYR A 234 -3.46 -4.56 -15.45
CA TYR A 234 -3.35 -5.05 -14.06
C TYR A 234 -4.01 -6.41 -13.89
N LEU A 235 -5.22 -6.58 -14.39
CA LEU A 235 -5.97 -7.83 -14.26
C LEU A 235 -5.27 -9.01 -14.97
N HIS A 236 -4.74 -8.79 -16.15
CA HIS A 236 -3.96 -9.81 -16.85
C HIS A 236 -2.65 -10.16 -16.10
N TRP A 237 -1.95 -9.14 -15.61
CA TRP A 237 -0.73 -9.36 -14.84
C TRP A 237 -1.00 -10.08 -13.51
N MET A 238 -2.09 -9.71 -12.82
CA MET A 238 -2.55 -10.43 -11.61
C MET A 238 -2.84 -11.90 -11.92
N ALA A 239 -3.59 -12.18 -12.99
CA ALA A 239 -3.91 -13.54 -13.42
C ALA A 239 -2.63 -14.38 -13.59
N GLN A 240 -1.67 -13.87 -14.36
CA GLN A 240 -0.40 -14.57 -14.59
C GLN A 240 0.40 -14.79 -13.29
N ARG A 241 0.33 -13.87 -12.32
CA ARG A 241 1.00 -14.04 -11.03
C ARG A 241 0.35 -15.13 -10.19
N LEU A 242 -0.97 -15.14 -10.16
CA LEU A 242 -1.75 -16.13 -9.43
C LEU A 242 -1.64 -17.53 -10.05
N ASP A 243 -1.50 -17.62 -11.37
CA ASP A 243 -1.34 -18.89 -12.09
C ASP A 243 0.06 -19.49 -11.88
N ARG A 244 1.11 -18.64 -11.86
CA ARG A 244 2.50 -19.10 -11.67
C ARG A 244 2.79 -19.63 -10.27
N ASP A 245 2.13 -19.09 -9.25
CA ASP A 245 2.29 -19.49 -7.87
C ASP A 245 0.92 -19.63 -7.20
N PRO A 246 0.46 -20.86 -6.93
CA PRO A 246 -0.83 -21.12 -6.30
C PRO A 246 -1.01 -20.51 -4.92
N GLN A 247 0.07 -20.15 -4.24
CA GLN A 247 0.00 -19.50 -2.93
C GLN A 247 0.13 -17.97 -3.01
N ALA A 248 0.57 -17.42 -4.15
CA ALA A 248 0.83 -15.99 -4.29
C ALA A 248 -0.38 -15.13 -3.90
N GLN A 249 -0.08 -14.05 -3.19
CA GLN A 249 -1.02 -12.99 -2.89
C GLN A 249 -0.65 -11.73 -3.70
N VAL A 250 -1.64 -11.07 -4.26
CA VAL A 250 -1.46 -9.79 -4.96
C VAL A 250 -2.19 -8.70 -4.18
N LEU A 251 -1.45 -7.66 -3.82
CA LEU A 251 -2.01 -6.44 -3.22
C LEU A 251 -2.29 -5.43 -4.32
N MET A 252 -3.56 -5.09 -4.54
CA MET A 252 -3.99 -3.99 -5.38
C MET A 252 -4.46 -2.82 -4.51
N MET A 253 -3.75 -1.72 -4.58
CA MET A 253 -4.09 -0.49 -3.89
C MET A 253 -4.78 0.47 -4.85
N VAL A 254 -5.87 1.07 -4.38
CA VAL A 254 -6.65 2.08 -5.11
C VAL A 254 -6.90 3.30 -4.21
N PRO A 255 -7.09 4.50 -4.77
CA PRO A 255 -7.57 5.65 -3.99
C PRO A 255 -8.90 5.35 -3.30
N GLU A 256 -9.24 6.09 -2.24
CA GLU A 256 -10.52 5.89 -1.54
C GLU A 256 -11.71 6.03 -2.49
N ILE A 257 -11.69 7.01 -3.39
CA ILE A 257 -12.70 7.22 -4.43
C ILE A 257 -12.71 6.12 -5.51
N GLY A 258 -11.59 5.41 -5.68
CA GLY A 258 -11.45 4.32 -6.66
C GLY A 258 -12.01 2.98 -6.17
N LEU A 259 -12.25 2.84 -4.86
CA LEU A 259 -12.76 1.60 -4.27
C LEU A 259 -14.28 1.51 -4.43
N THR A 260 -14.72 1.32 -5.65
CA THR A 260 -16.14 1.24 -6.00
C THR A 260 -16.67 -0.19 -5.97
N PRO A 261 -17.99 -0.39 -5.72
CA PRO A 261 -18.62 -1.70 -5.91
C PRO A 261 -18.39 -2.28 -7.32
N ALA A 262 -18.35 -1.42 -8.34
CA ALA A 262 -18.10 -1.82 -9.72
C ALA A 262 -16.70 -2.46 -9.90
N LEU A 263 -15.64 -1.88 -9.29
CA LEU A 263 -14.31 -2.47 -9.34
C LEU A 263 -14.26 -3.81 -8.60
N GLN A 264 -14.91 -3.91 -7.44
CA GLN A 264 -14.98 -5.17 -6.70
C GLN A 264 -15.70 -6.25 -7.52
N GLU A 265 -16.79 -5.89 -8.18
CA GLU A 265 -17.54 -6.80 -9.04
C GLU A 265 -16.73 -7.21 -10.28
N GLN A 266 -16.01 -6.27 -10.90
CA GLN A 266 -15.09 -6.57 -12.00
C GLN A 266 -14.02 -7.59 -11.60
N LEU A 267 -13.44 -7.43 -10.39
CA LEU A 267 -12.48 -8.40 -9.86
C LEU A 267 -13.12 -9.78 -9.61
N ARG A 268 -14.34 -9.83 -9.05
CA ARG A 268 -15.04 -11.10 -8.81
C ARG A 268 -15.32 -11.84 -10.12
N ARG A 269 -15.79 -11.13 -11.14
CA ARG A 269 -16.02 -11.70 -12.47
C ARG A 269 -14.75 -12.17 -13.16
N ARG A 270 -13.66 -11.41 -12.98
CA ARG A 270 -12.38 -11.72 -13.61
C ARG A 270 -11.65 -12.89 -12.94
N PHE A 271 -11.85 -13.08 -11.64
CA PHE A 271 -11.20 -14.10 -10.82
C PHE A 271 -12.25 -14.98 -10.10
N PRO A 272 -13.07 -15.74 -10.84
CA PRO A 272 -14.08 -16.58 -10.24
C PRO A 272 -13.43 -17.63 -9.34
N GLY A 273 -14.00 -17.86 -8.15
CA GLY A 273 -13.47 -18.80 -7.17
C GLY A 273 -12.19 -18.34 -6.43
N GLN A 274 -11.60 -17.19 -6.79
CA GLN A 274 -10.49 -16.64 -6.01
C GLN A 274 -11.00 -15.81 -4.83
N PRO A 275 -10.56 -16.10 -3.61
CA PRO A 275 -10.94 -15.34 -2.44
C PRO A 275 -10.33 -13.92 -2.47
N ILE A 276 -11.19 -12.88 -2.43
CA ILE A 276 -10.80 -11.48 -2.47
C ILE A 276 -11.05 -10.84 -1.11
N ALA A 277 -9.99 -10.36 -0.45
CA ALA A 277 -10.11 -9.53 0.75
C ALA A 277 -10.14 -8.04 0.39
N VAL A 278 -11.06 -7.29 1.00
CA VAL A 278 -11.15 -5.83 0.83
C VAL A 278 -10.78 -5.15 2.14
N LEU A 279 -9.92 -4.11 2.10
CA LEU A 279 -9.40 -3.42 3.29
C LEU A 279 -9.47 -1.89 3.12
N HIS A 280 -10.46 -1.26 3.76
CA HIS A 280 -10.62 0.20 3.77
C HIS A 280 -11.21 0.74 5.08
N SER A 281 -11.25 2.05 5.25
CA SER A 281 -11.65 2.72 6.49
C SER A 281 -13.14 2.61 6.82
N GLU A 282 -14.01 2.53 5.83
CA GLU A 282 -15.47 2.55 5.99
C GLU A 282 -16.10 1.20 6.32
N MET A 283 -15.29 0.14 6.42
CA MET A 283 -15.79 -1.19 6.76
C MET A 283 -16.27 -1.26 8.21
N THR A 284 -17.30 -2.06 8.46
CA THR A 284 -17.66 -2.45 9.83
C THR A 284 -16.50 -3.21 10.49
N ASP A 285 -16.38 -3.12 11.81
CA ASP A 285 -15.30 -3.79 12.55
C ASP A 285 -15.28 -5.31 12.32
N ALA A 286 -16.45 -5.95 12.20
CA ALA A 286 -16.56 -7.40 11.94
C ALA A 286 -16.10 -7.74 10.50
N ALA A 287 -16.54 -7.01 9.50
CA ALA A 287 -16.11 -7.21 8.12
C ALA A 287 -14.60 -6.99 7.98
N ARG A 288 -14.08 -5.90 8.56
CA ARG A 288 -12.64 -5.60 8.56
C ARG A 288 -11.83 -6.73 9.20
N ALA A 289 -12.28 -7.26 10.34
CA ALA A 289 -11.60 -8.38 11.01
C ALA A 289 -11.62 -9.65 10.15
N SER A 290 -12.75 -9.99 9.52
CA SER A 290 -12.88 -11.15 8.64
C SER A 290 -11.95 -11.05 7.43
N HIS A 291 -11.97 -9.93 6.71
CA HIS A 291 -11.12 -9.70 5.55
C HIS A 291 -9.64 -9.63 5.92
N TRP A 292 -9.29 -8.99 7.05
CA TRP A 292 -7.92 -8.97 7.55
C TRP A 292 -7.40 -10.37 7.88
N LEU A 293 -8.20 -11.19 8.55
CA LEU A 293 -7.84 -12.59 8.86
C LEU A 293 -7.67 -13.41 7.57
N ALA A 294 -8.55 -13.24 6.59
CA ALA A 294 -8.42 -13.92 5.30
C ALA A 294 -7.12 -13.53 4.57
N ALA A 295 -6.75 -12.25 4.61
CA ALA A 295 -5.50 -11.75 4.04
C ALA A 295 -4.27 -12.25 4.82
N ALA A 296 -4.28 -12.12 6.15
CA ALA A 296 -3.16 -12.48 7.02
C ALA A 296 -2.90 -13.99 7.12
N SER A 297 -3.93 -14.83 6.92
CA SER A 297 -3.79 -16.29 6.86
C SER A 297 -3.41 -16.83 5.48
N GLY A 298 -3.28 -15.98 4.46
CA GLY A 298 -3.04 -16.42 3.08
C GLY A 298 -4.27 -16.98 2.35
N ARG A 299 -5.44 -17.08 3.02
CA ARG A 299 -6.67 -17.56 2.37
C ARG A 299 -7.15 -16.66 1.26
N ALA A 300 -7.08 -15.34 1.45
CA ALA A 300 -7.33 -14.39 0.36
C ALA A 300 -6.09 -14.25 -0.51
N ARG A 301 -6.23 -14.49 -1.80
CA ARG A 301 -5.15 -14.38 -2.78
C ARG A 301 -5.09 -13.01 -3.43
N ILE A 302 -6.21 -12.31 -3.51
CA ILE A 302 -6.32 -10.94 -4.00
C ILE A 302 -6.70 -10.05 -2.83
N ILE A 303 -5.88 -9.05 -2.57
CA ILE A 303 -6.13 -8.05 -1.54
C ILE A 303 -6.35 -6.72 -2.24
N LEU A 304 -7.58 -6.23 -2.19
CA LEU A 304 -7.96 -4.91 -2.69
C LEU A 304 -8.06 -3.96 -1.51
N GLY A 305 -7.45 -2.80 -1.59
CA GLY A 305 -7.59 -1.87 -0.48
C GLY A 305 -7.08 -0.46 -0.73
N THR A 306 -7.36 0.41 0.21
CA THR A 306 -6.85 1.78 0.22
C THR A 306 -5.51 1.86 0.96
N ARG A 307 -5.06 3.05 1.35
CA ARG A 307 -3.74 3.27 1.97
C ARG A 307 -3.40 2.31 3.13
N LEU A 308 -4.38 1.90 3.95
CA LEU A 308 -4.12 1.03 5.10
C LEU A 308 -3.71 -0.40 4.69
N ALA A 309 -4.12 -0.85 3.52
CA ALA A 309 -3.84 -2.21 3.05
C ALA A 309 -2.35 -2.50 2.87
N VAL A 310 -1.51 -1.46 2.67
CA VAL A 310 -0.06 -1.61 2.56
C VAL A 310 0.58 -2.15 3.83
N LEU A 311 -0.07 -2.01 4.98
CA LEU A 311 0.43 -2.47 6.29
C LEU A 311 0.00 -3.91 6.63
N ALA A 312 -0.95 -4.50 5.89
CA ALA A 312 -1.48 -5.84 6.21
C ALA A 312 -0.37 -6.92 6.18
N PRO A 313 -0.34 -7.86 7.13
CA PRO A 313 0.62 -8.97 7.13
C PRO A 313 0.21 -10.01 6.08
N LEU A 314 0.85 -9.99 4.93
CA LEU A 314 0.56 -10.88 3.81
C LEU A 314 1.68 -11.92 3.67
N PRO A 315 1.44 -13.19 4.06
CA PRO A 315 2.48 -14.21 4.12
C PRO A 315 3.06 -14.58 2.74
N HIS A 316 2.25 -14.51 1.70
CA HIS A 316 2.62 -14.93 0.35
C HIS A 316 2.60 -13.76 -0.65
N LEU A 317 2.88 -12.52 -0.17
CA LEU A 317 2.86 -11.35 -1.03
C LEU A 317 3.83 -11.51 -2.19
N GLY A 318 3.29 -11.61 -3.42
CA GLY A 318 4.04 -11.85 -4.65
C GLY A 318 4.09 -10.66 -5.61
N ALA A 319 3.19 -9.69 -5.46
CA ALA A 319 3.17 -8.45 -6.26
C ALA A 319 2.35 -7.34 -5.58
N ILE A 320 2.68 -6.09 -5.90
CA ILE A 320 1.92 -4.91 -5.46
C ILE A 320 1.57 -4.08 -6.68
N ILE A 321 0.31 -3.66 -6.78
CA ILE A 321 -0.21 -2.71 -7.76
C ILE A 321 -0.70 -1.48 -7.00
N VAL A 322 -0.34 -0.30 -7.47
CA VAL A 322 -0.84 0.98 -6.94
C VAL A 322 -1.47 1.73 -8.10
N ASP A 323 -2.78 1.71 -8.18
CA ASP A 323 -3.52 2.44 -9.22
C ASP A 323 -3.67 3.91 -8.83
N GLU A 324 -3.67 4.79 -9.85
CA GLU A 324 -3.67 6.27 -9.69
C GLU A 324 -2.67 6.73 -8.60
N GLU A 325 -1.39 6.33 -8.75
CA GLU A 325 -0.33 6.49 -7.74
C GLU A 325 -0.11 7.94 -7.28
N HIS A 326 -0.54 8.90 -8.10
CA HIS A 326 -0.45 10.33 -7.84
C HIS A 326 -1.50 10.84 -6.84
N ASP A 327 -2.53 10.04 -6.54
CA ASP A 327 -3.66 10.49 -5.74
C ASP A 327 -3.23 10.86 -4.31
N PRO A 328 -3.59 12.05 -3.81
CA PRO A 328 -3.20 12.51 -2.48
C PRO A 328 -3.79 11.68 -1.34
N SER A 329 -4.84 10.86 -1.57
CA SER A 329 -5.41 9.99 -0.55
C SER A 329 -4.45 8.90 -0.05
N TYR A 330 -3.39 8.60 -0.82
CA TYR A 330 -2.32 7.73 -0.35
C TYR A 330 -1.44 8.35 0.74
N LYS A 331 -1.50 9.67 0.93
CA LYS A 331 -0.83 10.34 2.04
C LYS A 331 -1.71 10.36 3.27
N GLN A 332 -1.27 9.74 4.36
CA GLN A 332 -1.93 9.84 5.66
C GLN A 332 -1.82 11.27 6.19
N GLN A 333 -2.96 11.87 6.55
CA GLN A 333 -3.01 13.26 7.01
C GLN A 333 -2.90 13.39 8.54
N GLU A 334 -3.36 12.39 9.27
CA GLU A 334 -3.41 12.37 10.74
C GLU A 334 -2.49 11.28 11.30
N GLY A 335 -1.99 11.50 12.52
CA GLY A 335 -1.08 10.57 13.17
C GLY A 335 0.25 10.43 12.42
N LEU A 336 0.67 9.21 12.15
CA LEU A 336 1.87 8.93 11.37
C LEU A 336 1.63 9.26 9.88
N ARG A 337 2.19 10.37 9.41
CA ARG A 337 1.97 10.92 8.06
C ARG A 337 2.79 10.19 6.99
N TYR A 338 2.54 8.92 6.79
CA TYR A 338 3.20 8.12 5.76
C TYR A 338 2.57 8.27 4.37
N SER A 339 3.34 7.97 3.33
CA SER A 339 2.87 7.78 1.97
C SER A 339 2.73 6.28 1.68
N ALA A 340 1.51 5.80 1.46
CA ALA A 340 1.26 4.39 1.20
C ALA A 340 1.84 3.94 -0.15
N ARG A 341 1.90 4.83 -1.16
CA ARG A 341 2.61 4.61 -2.41
C ARG A 341 4.09 4.32 -2.16
N ASP A 342 4.78 5.18 -1.40
CA ASP A 342 6.21 5.03 -1.14
C ASP A 342 6.48 3.82 -0.26
N MET A 343 5.57 3.51 0.66
CA MET A 343 5.61 2.29 1.46
C MET A 343 5.43 1.03 0.61
N ALA A 344 4.57 1.06 -0.41
CA ALA A 344 4.41 -0.05 -1.35
C ALA A 344 5.72 -0.34 -2.09
N VAL A 345 6.42 0.71 -2.55
CA VAL A 345 7.74 0.59 -3.19
C VAL A 345 8.78 0.03 -2.21
N ALA A 346 8.85 0.57 -0.99
CA ALA A 346 9.76 0.08 0.03
C ALA A 346 9.48 -1.39 0.41
N ARG A 347 8.21 -1.75 0.55
CA ARG A 347 7.77 -3.12 0.83
C ARG A 347 8.15 -4.08 -0.29
N GLY A 348 7.92 -3.68 -1.54
CA GLY A 348 8.31 -4.47 -2.70
C GLY A 348 9.82 -4.71 -2.76
N ARG A 349 10.62 -3.68 -2.46
CA ARG A 349 12.08 -3.79 -2.40
C ARG A 349 12.54 -4.76 -1.29
N LEU A 350 11.99 -4.61 -0.08
CA LEU A 350 12.36 -5.46 1.06
C LEU A 350 11.92 -6.92 0.84
N ALA A 351 10.74 -7.14 0.30
CA ALA A 351 10.22 -8.47 -0.02
C ALA A 351 10.78 -9.05 -1.33
N ARG A 352 11.55 -8.28 -2.10
CA ARG A 352 12.06 -8.63 -3.45
C ARG A 352 10.97 -9.04 -4.42
N ILE A 353 9.86 -8.33 -4.40
CA ILE A 353 8.71 -8.55 -5.29
C ILE A 353 8.49 -7.34 -6.20
N PRO A 354 7.90 -7.53 -7.38
CA PRO A 354 7.62 -6.44 -8.28
C PRO A 354 6.51 -5.52 -7.77
N VAL A 355 6.67 -4.22 -8.06
CA VAL A 355 5.69 -3.16 -7.78
C VAL A 355 5.36 -2.45 -9.08
N LEU A 356 4.07 -2.32 -9.36
CA LEU A 356 3.54 -1.60 -10.51
C LEU A 356 2.77 -0.37 -10.02
N LEU A 357 3.25 0.81 -10.36
CA LEU A 357 2.61 2.09 -10.12
C LEU A 357 1.92 2.51 -11.41
N GLY A 358 0.63 2.81 -11.38
CA GLY A 358 -0.11 3.22 -12.56
C GLY A 358 -0.73 4.60 -12.42
N SER A 359 -0.65 5.42 -13.47
CA SER A 359 -1.27 6.73 -13.51
C SER A 359 -1.44 7.27 -14.93
N ALA A 360 -2.45 8.10 -15.13
CA ALA A 360 -2.56 8.95 -16.32
C ALA A 360 -1.73 10.22 -16.19
N THR A 361 -1.56 10.69 -14.97
CA THR A 361 -0.85 11.93 -14.58
C THR A 361 0.13 11.61 -13.45
N PRO A 362 1.25 10.93 -13.75
CA PRO A 362 2.19 10.51 -12.70
C PRO A 362 2.64 11.67 -11.81
N SER A 363 2.85 11.37 -10.53
CA SER A 363 3.42 12.33 -9.59
C SER A 363 4.83 12.75 -10.04
N LEU A 364 5.26 13.95 -9.66
CA LEU A 364 6.58 14.46 -10.03
C LEU A 364 7.70 13.55 -9.52
N GLU A 365 7.54 12.98 -8.32
CA GLU A 365 8.50 12.06 -7.71
C GLU A 365 8.62 10.75 -8.50
N SER A 366 7.49 10.15 -8.88
CA SER A 366 7.48 8.91 -9.66
C SER A 366 8.02 9.14 -11.07
N TRP A 367 7.66 10.26 -11.69
CA TRP A 367 8.17 10.65 -12.99
C TRP A 367 9.67 10.89 -12.98
N HIS A 368 10.16 11.64 -11.99
CA HIS A 368 11.59 11.88 -11.82
C HIS A 368 12.38 10.59 -11.57
N ASN A 369 11.87 9.68 -10.74
CA ASN A 369 12.49 8.37 -10.53
C ASN A 369 12.52 7.53 -11.82
N ALA A 370 11.51 7.65 -12.68
CA ALA A 370 11.51 7.00 -13.98
C ALA A 370 12.55 7.61 -14.94
N GLN A 371 12.69 8.93 -14.94
CA GLN A 371 13.71 9.63 -15.74
C GLN A 371 15.13 9.24 -15.30
N LEU A 372 15.35 9.07 -14.00
CA LEU A 372 16.65 8.63 -13.46
C LEU A 372 16.90 7.11 -13.64
N GLY A 373 16.00 6.36 -14.29
CA GLY A 373 16.12 4.90 -14.44
C GLY A 373 15.93 4.08 -13.16
N ARG A 374 15.51 4.73 -12.05
CA ARG A 374 15.18 4.04 -10.80
C ARG A 374 13.87 3.25 -10.89
N TYR A 375 12.93 3.76 -11.68
CA TYR A 375 11.70 3.09 -12.07
C TYR A 375 11.75 2.77 -13.57
N ARG A 376 11.22 1.62 -13.95
CA ARG A 376 11.08 1.24 -15.35
C ARG A 376 9.80 1.85 -15.91
N LEU A 377 9.91 2.71 -16.93
CA LEU A 377 8.77 3.39 -17.52
C LEU A 377 8.12 2.51 -18.60
N LEU A 378 6.83 2.25 -18.44
CA LEU A 378 5.96 1.63 -19.42
C LEU A 378 4.92 2.66 -19.90
N ARG A 379 4.53 2.62 -21.16
CA ARG A 379 3.60 3.59 -21.74
C ARG A 379 2.48 2.92 -22.51
N LEU A 380 1.24 3.34 -22.25
CA LEU A 380 0.08 3.05 -23.07
C LEU A 380 -0.29 4.35 -23.81
N ARG A 381 0.04 4.41 -25.09
CA ARG A 381 -0.10 5.65 -25.89
C ARG A 381 -1.49 5.81 -26.47
N HIS A 382 -2.21 4.71 -26.67
CA HIS A 382 -3.50 4.71 -27.34
C HIS A 382 -4.63 4.41 -26.34
N ARG A 383 -5.82 4.90 -26.63
CA ARG A 383 -7.02 4.53 -25.89
C ARG A 383 -7.41 3.09 -26.26
N ALA A 384 -7.96 2.36 -25.29
CA ALA A 384 -8.43 0.98 -25.51
C ALA A 384 -9.55 0.93 -26.55
N ARG A 385 -10.39 1.98 -26.62
CA ARG A 385 -11.40 2.16 -27.66
C ARG A 385 -10.87 3.15 -28.70
N SER A 386 -10.60 2.68 -29.90
CA SER A 386 -9.97 3.45 -30.99
C SER A 386 -10.80 4.65 -31.51
N GLN A 387 -12.11 4.69 -31.26
CA GLN A 387 -13.00 5.74 -31.73
C GLN A 387 -13.18 6.92 -30.75
N ALA A 388 -12.56 6.91 -29.57
CA ALA A 388 -12.71 7.99 -28.60
C ALA A 388 -11.81 9.16 -28.93
N ALA A 389 -12.36 10.21 -29.56
CA ALA A 389 -11.67 11.49 -29.78
C ALA A 389 -11.39 12.21 -28.46
N LEU A 390 -10.31 12.98 -28.42
CA LEU A 390 -10.06 13.89 -27.30
C LEU A 390 -11.08 15.03 -27.32
N PRO A 391 -11.56 15.48 -26.15
CA PRO A 391 -12.42 16.66 -26.08
C PRO A 391 -11.67 17.89 -26.59
N LYS A 392 -12.39 18.81 -27.20
CA LYS A 392 -11.85 20.14 -27.51
C LYS A 392 -11.72 20.92 -26.20
N VAL A 393 -10.52 21.39 -25.90
CA VAL A 393 -10.24 22.18 -24.69
C VAL A 393 -10.11 23.64 -25.07
N LYS A 394 -10.87 24.50 -24.37
CA LYS A 394 -10.77 25.98 -24.47
C LYS A 394 -10.42 26.52 -23.09
N THR A 395 -9.40 27.34 -23.01
CA THR A 395 -9.04 28.08 -21.80
C THR A 395 -9.68 29.46 -21.83
N VAL A 396 -10.26 29.87 -20.69
CA VAL A 396 -10.88 31.18 -20.52
C VAL A 396 -10.16 31.89 -19.38
N ALA A 397 -9.63 33.10 -19.66
CA ALA A 397 -8.99 33.93 -18.65
C ALA A 397 -10.05 34.58 -17.76
N LEU A 398 -9.99 34.34 -16.45
CA LEU A 398 -10.92 34.95 -15.49
C LEU A 398 -10.46 36.33 -15.00
N ARG A 399 -9.18 36.65 -15.17
CA ARG A 399 -8.62 37.91 -14.70
C ARG A 399 -9.20 39.09 -15.51
N GLY A 400 -9.98 39.96 -14.87
CA GLY A 400 -10.66 41.09 -15.50
C GLY A 400 -11.94 40.75 -16.28
N ALA A 401 -12.35 39.46 -16.29
CA ALA A 401 -13.61 39.04 -16.91
C ALA A 401 -14.78 39.24 -15.95
N LYS A 402 -15.95 39.58 -16.48
CA LYS A 402 -17.21 39.51 -15.75
C LYS A 402 -17.52 38.03 -15.48
N THR A 403 -17.69 37.66 -14.23
CA THR A 403 -18.03 36.30 -13.83
C THR A 403 -19.35 36.31 -13.07
N GLN A 404 -20.17 35.28 -13.28
CA GLN A 404 -21.36 34.99 -12.50
C GLN A 404 -21.13 33.69 -11.73
N GLU A 405 -21.20 33.73 -10.40
CA GLU A 405 -20.92 32.56 -9.52
C GLU A 405 -19.56 31.89 -9.79
N GLY A 406 -18.55 32.69 -10.20
CA GLY A 406 -17.23 32.20 -10.54
C GLY A 406 -17.08 31.60 -11.95
N LEU A 407 -18.14 31.65 -12.77
CA LEU A 407 -18.12 31.21 -14.16
C LEU A 407 -18.02 32.42 -15.10
N ALA A 408 -17.15 32.33 -16.09
CA ALA A 408 -17.07 33.36 -17.15
C ALA A 408 -18.29 33.29 -18.07
N GLU A 409 -18.68 34.40 -18.65
CA GLU A 409 -19.83 34.48 -19.58
C GLU A 409 -19.72 33.47 -20.73
N GLU A 410 -18.51 33.28 -21.28
CA GLU A 410 -18.26 32.29 -22.33
C GLU A 410 -18.58 30.84 -21.86
N SER A 411 -18.29 30.52 -20.58
CA SER A 411 -18.61 29.20 -20.00
C SER A 411 -20.12 29.05 -19.80
N LEU A 412 -20.80 30.10 -19.34
CA LEU A 412 -22.25 30.13 -19.19
C LEU A 412 -22.96 29.98 -20.54
N GLN A 413 -22.45 30.64 -21.57
CA GLN A 413 -22.98 30.53 -22.93
C GLN A 413 -22.82 29.10 -23.48
N ALA A 414 -21.64 28.48 -23.31
CA ALA A 414 -21.40 27.10 -23.72
C ALA A 414 -22.35 26.10 -22.99
N ILE A 415 -22.62 26.33 -21.68
CA ILE A 415 -23.58 25.54 -20.92
C ILE A 415 -24.99 25.70 -21.51
N ARG A 416 -25.45 26.95 -21.75
CA ARG A 416 -26.79 27.21 -22.33
C ARG A 416 -26.95 26.53 -23.68
N GLU A 417 -25.96 26.63 -24.57
CA GLU A 417 -25.95 26.00 -25.88
C GLU A 417 -26.00 24.46 -25.78
N THR A 418 -25.25 23.87 -24.84
CA THR A 418 -25.27 22.44 -24.58
C THR A 418 -26.66 21.96 -24.13
N LEU A 419 -27.24 22.68 -23.17
CA LEU A 419 -28.59 22.36 -22.67
C LEU A 419 -29.68 22.55 -23.73
N ALA A 420 -29.55 23.58 -24.59
CA ALA A 420 -30.46 23.83 -25.68
C ALA A 420 -30.48 22.71 -26.73
N ARG A 421 -29.36 21.95 -26.87
CA ARG A 421 -29.28 20.74 -27.72
C ARG A 421 -29.82 19.47 -27.04
N GLY A 422 -30.34 19.58 -25.81
CA GLY A 422 -30.75 18.43 -25.01
C GLY A 422 -29.61 17.57 -24.45
N GLU A 423 -28.40 18.10 -24.46
CA GLU A 423 -27.20 17.46 -23.95
C GLU A 423 -26.96 17.81 -22.47
N GLN A 424 -26.02 17.13 -21.82
CA GLN A 424 -25.67 17.34 -20.41
C GLN A 424 -24.41 18.16 -20.27
N ALA A 425 -24.39 19.07 -19.30
CA ALA A 425 -23.20 19.84 -18.91
C ALA A 425 -22.72 19.39 -17.51
N LEU A 426 -21.43 19.09 -17.38
CA LEU A 426 -20.80 18.76 -16.11
C LEU A 426 -19.91 19.92 -15.66
N LEU A 427 -20.23 20.49 -14.49
CA LEU A 427 -19.40 21.51 -13.87
C LEU A 427 -18.56 20.87 -12.77
N PHE A 428 -17.24 21.04 -12.87
CA PHE A 428 -16.31 20.60 -11.86
C PHE A 428 -15.72 21.81 -11.13
N LEU A 429 -16.07 21.98 -9.86
CA LEU A 429 -15.49 22.99 -8.98
C LEU A 429 -14.46 22.33 -8.08
N ASN A 430 -13.19 22.67 -8.24
CA ASN A 430 -12.11 22.10 -7.42
C ASN A 430 -12.05 22.78 -6.03
N ARG A 431 -13.20 22.89 -5.36
CA ARG A 431 -13.33 23.45 -4.01
C ARG A 431 -14.34 22.62 -3.21
N ARG A 432 -14.03 22.38 -1.94
CA ARG A 432 -14.99 21.85 -0.96
C ARG A 432 -15.58 23.02 -0.18
N GLY A 433 -16.89 23.19 -0.26
CA GLY A 433 -17.61 24.25 0.45
C GLY A 433 -17.46 25.66 -0.13
N PHE A 434 -18.20 26.60 0.46
CA PHE A 434 -18.21 28.02 0.06
C PHE A 434 -16.91 28.73 0.45
N ALA A 435 -16.35 28.40 1.62
CA ALA A 435 -15.06 28.90 2.06
C ALA A 435 -14.25 27.77 2.73
N PRO A 436 -12.98 27.57 2.32
CA PRO A 436 -12.13 26.54 2.93
C PRO A 436 -11.68 26.88 4.35
N VAL A 437 -11.74 28.16 4.72
CA VAL A 437 -11.42 28.69 6.05
C VAL A 437 -12.42 29.79 6.38
N LEU A 438 -13.01 29.74 7.56
CA LEU A 438 -13.71 30.88 8.16
C LEU A 438 -12.62 31.79 8.75
N GLY A 439 -12.43 32.97 8.17
CA GLY A 439 -11.56 34.02 8.67
C GLY A 439 -12.19 34.79 9.79
#